data_e672e0ad5e5e0a55f33c5d18069777b3
#
_entry.id   e672e0ad5e5e0a55f33c5d18069777b3
#
_cell.length_a   1.000
_cell.length_b   1.000
_cell.length_c   1.000
_cell.angle_alpha   90.00
_cell.angle_beta   90.00
_cell.angle_gamma   90.00
#
_symmetry.space_group_name_H-M   'P 1'
#
loop_
_entity.id
_entity.type
_entity.pdbx_description
1 polymer ?
#
loop_
_entity_poly.entity_id
_entity_poly.type
_entity_poly.pdbx_seq_one_letter_code
_entity_poly.pdbx_strand_id
1 'polypeptide(L)'
;MQALRSLIYTMLMVLITGVTGVIVILSALLPLTIKQRYVIPRTWGLFLTWLAGAICGLKYTVEGQENLPQQPFISLWKHSSTWDTFAQMFVVPPAAWLLKREVIWIPIVGWAVSTYKPIAINRSAGHSAVNQVIKQGRER
;
A
#
# COMPACT_ATOMS: atom_id res chain seq x y z
N MET A 1 24.57 15.95 6.10
CA MET A 1 23.59 16.35 5.04
C MET A 1 22.55 15.27 4.78
N GLN A 2 22.91 13.98 4.70
CA GLN A 2 21.93 12.89 4.43
C GLN A 2 20.85 12.76 5.52
N ALA A 3 21.22 12.86 6.80
CA ALA A 3 20.26 12.80 7.90
C ALA A 3 19.18 13.89 7.81
N LEU A 4 19.57 15.12 7.45
CA LEU A 4 18.63 16.22 7.28
C LEU A 4 17.66 15.96 6.10
N ARG A 5 18.16 15.46 4.97
CA ARG A 5 17.34 15.08 3.81
C ARG A 5 16.34 13.99 4.18
N SER A 6 16.78 12.95 4.90
CA SER A 6 15.92 11.88 5.37
C SER A 6 14.84 12.38 6.34
N LEU A 7 15.19 13.31 7.24
CA LEU A 7 14.22 13.91 8.15
C LEU A 7 13.15 14.71 7.40
N ILE A 8 13.56 15.57 6.45
CA ILE A 8 12.64 16.35 5.61
C ILE A 8 11.71 15.41 4.83
N TYR A 9 12.29 14.37 4.17
CA TYR A 9 11.52 13.39 3.45
C TYR A 9 10.50 12.68 4.36
N THR A 10 10.91 12.24 5.55
CA THR A 10 10.03 11.53 6.49
C THR A 10 8.88 12.42 6.95
N MET A 11 9.12 13.68 7.28
CA MET A 11 8.06 14.62 7.66
C MET A 11 7.04 14.82 6.52
N LEU A 12 7.54 15.04 5.30
CA LEU A 12 6.67 15.19 4.13
C LEU A 12 5.90 13.90 3.83
N MET A 13 6.54 12.74 3.92
CA MET A 13 5.91 11.43 3.75
C MET A 13 4.74 11.24 4.72
N VAL A 14 4.94 11.54 6.01
CA VAL A 14 3.88 11.42 7.03
C VAL A 14 2.71 12.36 6.73
N LEU A 15 3.01 13.63 6.41
CA LEU A 15 2.00 14.62 6.07
C LEU A 15 1.19 14.21 4.83
N ILE A 16 1.88 13.87 3.74
CA ILE A 16 1.26 13.47 2.47
C ILE A 16 0.43 12.20 2.66
N THR A 17 0.93 11.22 3.42
CA THR A 17 0.20 9.98 3.73
C THR A 17 -1.06 10.28 4.53
N GLY A 18 -1.00 11.17 5.51
CA GLY A 18 -2.17 11.60 6.28
C GLY A 18 -3.23 12.27 5.40
N VAL A 19 -2.82 13.24 4.58
CA VAL A 19 -3.73 13.92 3.63
C VAL A 19 -4.34 12.94 2.64
N THR A 20 -3.52 12.08 2.04
CA THR A 20 -3.99 11.04 1.11
C THR A 20 -4.95 10.07 1.79
N GLY A 21 -4.68 9.69 3.04
CA GLY A 21 -5.57 8.83 3.82
C GLY A 21 -6.96 9.44 4.00
N VAL A 22 -7.04 10.73 4.30
CA VAL A 22 -8.32 11.46 4.38
C VAL A 22 -9.03 11.47 3.03
N ILE A 23 -8.32 11.76 1.93
CA ILE A 23 -8.89 11.74 0.57
C ILE A 23 -9.44 10.35 0.24
N VAL A 24 -8.72 9.28 0.58
CA VAL A 24 -9.16 7.89 0.38
C VAL A 24 -10.46 7.62 1.15
N ILE A 25 -10.53 8.01 2.43
CA ILE A 25 -11.73 7.82 3.27
C ILE A 25 -12.93 8.55 2.64
N LEU A 26 -12.75 9.82 2.27
CA LEU A 26 -13.80 10.61 1.63
C LEU A 26 -14.22 10.03 0.28
N SER A 27 -13.27 9.52 -0.51
CA SER A 27 -13.59 8.87 -1.78
C SER A 27 -14.45 7.61 -1.63
N ALA A 28 -14.43 6.98 -0.45
CA ALA A 28 -15.28 5.82 -0.17
C ALA A 28 -16.76 6.16 -0.03
N LEU A 29 -17.10 7.43 0.18
CA LEU A 29 -18.47 7.92 0.22
C LEU A 29 -19.05 8.16 -1.19
N LEU A 30 -18.21 8.16 -2.23
CA LEU A 30 -18.61 8.34 -3.61
C LEU A 30 -19.03 7.00 -4.23
N PRO A 31 -19.94 6.99 -5.23
CA PRO A 31 -20.37 5.79 -5.92
C PRO A 31 -19.31 5.29 -6.90
N LEU A 32 -18.08 5.11 -6.41
CA LEU A 32 -16.92 4.66 -7.18
C LEU A 32 -16.52 3.24 -6.78
N THR A 33 -16.16 2.45 -7.76
CA THR A 33 -15.61 1.11 -7.51
C THR A 33 -14.22 1.20 -6.87
N ILE A 34 -13.79 0.14 -6.17
CA ILE A 34 -12.43 0.04 -5.61
C ILE A 34 -11.38 0.26 -6.71
N LYS A 35 -11.59 -0.32 -7.91
CA LYS A 35 -10.68 -0.17 -9.05
C LYS A 35 -10.51 1.30 -9.49
N GLN A 36 -11.61 2.05 -9.55
CA GLN A 36 -11.57 3.47 -9.89
C GLN A 36 -10.86 4.30 -8.82
N ARG A 37 -11.12 4.01 -7.54
CA ARG A 37 -10.47 4.71 -6.41
C ARG A 37 -8.98 4.37 -6.28
N TYR A 38 -8.52 3.27 -6.89
CA TYR A 38 -7.11 2.83 -6.79
C TYR A 38 -6.12 3.80 -7.44
N VAL A 39 -6.59 4.74 -8.26
CA VAL A 39 -5.77 5.85 -8.77
C VAL A 39 -5.14 6.66 -7.63
N ILE A 40 -5.83 6.80 -6.48
CA ILE A 40 -5.36 7.60 -5.35
C ILE A 40 -4.09 6.97 -4.72
N PRO A 41 -4.10 5.72 -4.21
CA PRO A 41 -2.90 5.11 -3.66
C PRO A 41 -1.79 4.90 -4.72
N ARG A 42 -2.14 4.68 -5.99
CA ARG A 42 -1.15 4.61 -7.07
C ARG A 42 -0.40 5.94 -7.23
N THR A 43 -1.12 7.04 -7.32
CA THR A 43 -0.53 8.38 -7.44
C THR A 43 0.29 8.74 -6.19
N TRP A 44 -0.22 8.39 -5.00
CA TRP A 44 0.49 8.56 -3.74
C TRP A 44 1.83 7.80 -3.74
N GLY A 45 1.84 6.53 -4.15
CA GLY A 45 3.06 5.72 -4.23
C GLY A 45 4.07 6.28 -5.22
N LEU A 46 3.63 6.67 -6.43
CA LEU A 46 4.47 7.32 -7.44
C LEU A 46 5.06 8.63 -6.91
N PHE A 47 4.24 9.46 -6.28
CA PHE A 47 4.68 10.77 -5.77
C PHE A 47 5.72 10.64 -4.65
N LEU A 48 5.48 9.74 -3.67
CA LEU A 48 6.44 9.51 -2.58
C LEU A 48 7.76 8.91 -3.08
N THR A 49 7.69 8.03 -4.07
CA THR A 49 8.89 7.46 -4.69
C THR A 49 9.68 8.51 -5.47
N TRP A 50 9.01 9.37 -6.23
CA TRP A 50 9.62 10.52 -6.89
C TRP A 50 10.25 11.48 -5.88
N LEU A 51 9.54 11.79 -4.80
CA LEU A 51 10.02 12.67 -3.73
C LEU A 51 11.28 12.11 -3.04
N ALA A 52 11.33 10.79 -2.83
CA ALA A 52 12.52 10.10 -2.30
C ALA A 52 13.73 10.27 -3.25
N GLY A 53 13.49 10.22 -4.55
CA GLY A 53 14.50 10.50 -5.57
C GLY A 53 14.99 11.95 -5.50
N ALA A 54 14.07 12.90 -5.46
CA ALA A 54 14.38 14.34 -5.47
C ALA A 54 15.12 14.80 -4.19
N ILE A 55 14.70 14.36 -3.02
CA ILE A 55 15.26 14.79 -1.74
C ILE A 55 16.47 13.95 -1.33
N CYS A 56 16.34 12.62 -1.39
CA CYS A 56 17.34 11.70 -0.86
C CYS A 56 18.29 11.15 -1.93
N GLY A 57 18.00 11.38 -3.22
CA GLY A 57 18.78 10.86 -4.34
C GLY A 57 18.59 9.36 -4.58
N LEU A 58 17.49 8.77 -4.08
CA LEU A 58 17.18 7.35 -4.28
C LEU A 58 16.77 7.11 -5.73
N LYS A 59 17.48 6.21 -6.38
CA LYS A 59 17.16 5.74 -7.75
C LYS A 59 16.68 4.30 -7.69
N TYR A 60 15.77 3.95 -8.55
CA TYR A 60 15.28 2.59 -8.70
C TYR A 60 15.03 2.28 -10.16
N THR A 61 15.07 1.00 -10.50
CA THR A 61 14.68 0.44 -11.79
C THR A 61 13.64 -0.62 -11.57
N VAL A 62 12.67 -0.72 -12.45
CA VAL A 62 11.67 -1.80 -12.45
C VAL A 62 11.91 -2.62 -13.71
N GLU A 63 12.21 -3.89 -13.53
CA GLU A 63 12.45 -4.84 -14.60
C GLU A 63 11.44 -5.98 -14.51
N GLY A 64 11.09 -6.58 -15.64
CA GLY A 64 10.22 -7.76 -15.68
C GLY A 64 8.74 -7.46 -15.53
N GLN A 65 8.28 -6.21 -15.66
CA GLN A 65 6.84 -5.89 -15.62
C GLN A 65 6.05 -6.62 -16.73
N GLU A 66 6.69 -6.89 -17.84
CA GLU A 66 6.14 -7.66 -18.96
C GLU A 66 5.82 -9.11 -18.61
N ASN A 67 6.44 -9.63 -17.54
CA ASN A 67 6.21 -11.00 -17.05
C ASN A 67 5.03 -11.11 -16.06
N LEU A 68 4.38 -9.99 -15.72
CA LEU A 68 3.22 -10.01 -14.83
C LEU A 68 2.07 -10.79 -15.50
N PRO A 69 1.48 -11.79 -14.79
CA PRO A 69 0.37 -12.54 -15.34
C PRO A 69 -0.84 -11.64 -15.65
N GLN A 70 -1.53 -11.92 -16.75
CA GLN A 70 -2.79 -11.25 -17.09
C GLN A 70 -3.99 -11.80 -16.30
N GLN A 71 -3.84 -13.00 -15.74
CA GLN A 71 -4.84 -13.65 -14.89
C GLN A 71 -4.65 -13.25 -13.42
N PRO A 72 -5.67 -13.44 -12.57
CA PRO A 72 -5.51 -13.27 -11.13
C PRO A 72 -4.35 -14.09 -10.57
N PHE A 73 -3.48 -13.49 -9.79
CA PHE A 73 -2.29 -14.14 -9.24
C PHE A 73 -2.02 -13.71 -7.81
N ILE A 74 -1.22 -14.49 -7.10
CA ILE A 74 -0.69 -14.15 -5.78
C ILE A 74 0.71 -13.56 -5.96
N SER A 75 0.91 -12.34 -5.49
CA SER A 75 2.22 -11.69 -5.49
C SER A 75 2.87 -11.79 -4.12
N LEU A 76 4.06 -12.37 -4.07
CA LEU A 76 4.88 -12.46 -2.87
C LEU A 76 6.02 -11.46 -2.95
N TRP A 77 6.01 -10.48 -2.05
CA TRP A 77 7.01 -9.43 -2.01
C TRP A 77 7.98 -9.64 -0.86
N LYS A 78 9.28 -9.47 -1.13
CA LYS A 78 10.26 -9.30 -0.06
C LYS A 78 10.09 -7.91 0.54
N HIS A 79 9.46 -7.84 1.71
CA HIS A 79 9.19 -6.58 2.39
C HIS A 79 10.35 -6.23 3.32
N SER A 80 11.26 -5.36 2.88
CA SER A 80 12.47 -4.98 3.59
C SER A 80 12.52 -3.50 4.00
N SER A 81 11.67 -2.67 3.43
CA SER A 81 11.61 -1.23 3.72
C SER A 81 10.22 -0.64 3.49
N THR A 82 9.97 0.56 4.00
CA THR A 82 8.74 1.32 3.72
C THR A 82 8.59 1.65 2.23
N TRP A 83 9.70 1.77 1.50
CA TRP A 83 9.71 2.03 0.07
C TRP A 83 8.94 0.97 -0.73
N ASP A 84 9.03 -0.30 -0.30
CA ASP A 84 8.33 -1.42 -0.95
C ASP A 84 6.82 -1.21 -0.97
N THR A 85 6.26 -0.62 0.10
CA THR A 85 4.84 -0.30 0.19
C THR A 85 4.42 0.71 -0.87
N PHE A 86 5.28 1.68 -1.17
CA PHE A 86 5.00 2.68 -2.21
C PHE A 86 5.10 2.07 -3.60
N ALA A 87 6.17 1.29 -3.84
CA ALA A 87 6.43 0.66 -5.13
C ALA A 87 5.31 -0.30 -5.53
N GLN A 88 4.82 -1.09 -4.61
CA GLN A 88 3.73 -2.03 -4.86
C GLN A 88 2.47 -1.35 -5.41
N MET A 89 2.18 -0.10 -5.02
CA MET A 89 0.98 0.61 -5.47
C MET A 89 0.95 0.90 -6.98
N PHE A 90 2.11 0.91 -7.63
CA PHE A 90 2.19 1.23 -9.07
C PHE A 90 2.88 0.16 -9.92
N VAL A 91 3.65 -0.73 -9.31
CA VAL A 91 4.34 -1.81 -10.04
C VAL A 91 3.40 -2.96 -10.35
N VAL A 92 2.48 -3.31 -9.42
CA VAL A 92 1.51 -4.38 -9.63
C VAL A 92 0.09 -3.83 -9.80
N PRO A 93 -0.81 -4.59 -10.46
CA PRO A 93 -2.22 -4.25 -10.55
C PRO A 93 -2.88 -4.08 -9.17
N PRO A 94 -4.06 -3.41 -9.10
CA PRO A 94 -4.84 -3.36 -7.87
C PRO A 94 -5.06 -4.75 -7.26
N ALA A 95 -4.70 -4.91 -6.00
CA ALA A 95 -4.72 -6.20 -5.30
C ALA A 95 -5.37 -6.09 -3.92
N ALA A 96 -5.85 -7.21 -3.40
CA ALA A 96 -6.24 -7.33 -2.00
C ALA A 96 -4.98 -7.55 -1.15
N TRP A 97 -4.64 -6.56 -0.33
CA TRP A 97 -3.44 -6.58 0.49
C TRP A 97 -3.59 -7.48 1.70
N LEU A 98 -2.60 -8.34 1.94
CA LEU A 98 -2.49 -9.09 3.18
C LEU A 98 -1.76 -8.24 4.22
N LEU A 99 -2.42 -7.93 5.32
CA LEU A 99 -1.83 -7.10 6.36
C LEU A 99 -2.11 -7.63 7.77
N LYS A 100 -1.32 -7.14 8.72
CA LYS A 100 -1.52 -7.42 10.13
C LYS A 100 -2.78 -6.69 10.62
N ARG A 101 -3.65 -7.39 11.36
CA ARG A 101 -4.95 -6.85 11.84
C ARG A 101 -4.82 -5.52 12.55
N GLU A 102 -3.77 -5.33 13.34
CA GLU A 102 -3.54 -4.12 14.12
C GLU A 102 -3.30 -2.87 13.26
N VAL A 103 -2.90 -3.04 12.00
CA VAL A 103 -2.75 -1.92 11.05
C VAL A 103 -4.07 -1.20 10.82
N ILE A 104 -5.21 -1.90 10.89
CA ILE A 104 -6.54 -1.32 10.71
C ILE A 104 -6.87 -0.30 11.82
N TRP A 105 -6.25 -0.44 13.00
CA TRP A 105 -6.49 0.46 14.13
C TRP A 105 -5.67 1.75 14.10
N ILE A 106 -4.72 1.86 13.18
CA ILE A 106 -3.95 3.09 13.02
C ILE A 106 -4.89 4.18 12.48
N PRO A 107 -5.08 5.29 13.21
CA PRO A 107 -5.95 6.36 12.76
C PRO A 107 -5.57 6.84 11.35
N ILE A 108 -6.57 7.22 10.58
CA ILE A 108 -6.46 7.69 9.18
C ILE A 108 -5.92 6.59 8.25
N VAL A 109 -4.69 6.10 8.45
CA VAL A 109 -4.04 5.12 7.56
C VAL A 109 -4.79 3.80 7.56
N GLY A 110 -5.07 3.24 8.73
CA GLY A 110 -5.81 1.98 8.87
C GLY A 110 -7.24 2.09 8.35
N TRP A 111 -7.90 3.21 8.61
CA TRP A 111 -9.25 3.48 8.12
C TRP A 111 -9.27 3.60 6.59
N ALA A 112 -8.29 4.31 6.00
CA ALA A 112 -8.14 4.43 4.56
C ALA A 112 -7.92 3.06 3.91
N VAL A 113 -6.96 2.27 4.41
CA VAL A 113 -6.66 0.92 3.89
C VAL A 113 -7.88 0.00 4.00
N SER A 114 -8.67 0.09 5.08
CA SER A 114 -9.89 -0.71 5.28
C SER A 114 -10.92 -0.51 4.17
N THR A 115 -10.96 0.67 3.53
CA THR A 115 -11.89 0.95 2.42
C THR A 115 -11.60 0.13 1.16
N TYR A 116 -10.40 -0.44 1.04
CA TYR A 116 -9.97 -1.33 -0.05
C TYR A 116 -10.17 -2.81 0.28
N LYS A 117 -10.84 -3.12 1.39
CA LYS A 117 -11.17 -4.50 1.83
C LYS A 117 -9.92 -5.41 1.87
N PRO A 118 -8.87 -5.06 2.62
CA PRO A 118 -7.67 -5.88 2.73
C PRO A 118 -7.98 -7.21 3.41
N ILE A 119 -7.07 -8.18 3.28
CA ILE A 119 -7.10 -9.42 4.03
C ILE A 119 -6.34 -9.17 5.33
N ALA A 120 -7.07 -8.97 6.42
CA ALA A 120 -6.50 -8.66 7.72
C ALA A 120 -6.41 -9.92 8.59
N ILE A 121 -5.20 -10.28 9.00
CA ILE A 121 -4.94 -11.49 9.77
C ILE A 121 -4.38 -11.21 11.16
N ASN A 122 -4.79 -12.05 12.10
CA ASN A 122 -4.11 -12.15 13.39
C ASN A 122 -2.96 -13.15 13.27
N ARG A 123 -1.71 -12.65 13.19
CA ARG A 123 -0.51 -13.49 13.02
C ARG A 123 -0.23 -14.38 14.24
N SER A 124 -0.70 -14.02 15.44
CA SER A 124 -0.53 -14.81 16.65
C SER A 124 -1.47 -16.02 16.72
N ALA A 125 -2.43 -16.15 15.80
CA ALA A 125 -3.40 -17.23 15.77
C ALA A 125 -2.87 -18.55 15.15
N GLY A 126 -1.58 -18.67 14.85
CA GLY A 126 -0.98 -19.89 14.33
C GLY A 126 -1.70 -20.41 13.06
N HIS A 127 -2.05 -21.70 13.03
CA HIS A 127 -2.77 -22.31 11.91
C HIS A 127 -4.10 -21.61 11.56
N SER A 128 -4.77 -20.99 12.52
CA SER A 128 -5.99 -20.24 12.27
C SER A 128 -5.76 -19.01 11.39
N ALA A 129 -4.54 -18.45 11.35
CA ALA A 129 -4.21 -17.35 10.46
C ALA A 129 -4.32 -17.76 8.98
N VAL A 130 -3.89 -18.97 8.63
CA VAL A 130 -4.00 -19.51 7.24
C VAL A 130 -5.48 -19.61 6.84
N ASN A 131 -6.32 -20.14 7.73
CA ASN A 131 -7.76 -20.24 7.47
C ASN A 131 -8.41 -18.86 7.27
N GLN A 132 -7.95 -17.83 8.02
CA GLN A 132 -8.40 -16.45 7.81
C GLN A 132 -8.04 -15.93 6.42
N VAL A 133 -6.82 -16.22 5.92
CA VAL A 133 -6.39 -15.84 4.56
C VAL A 133 -7.28 -16.53 3.50
N ILE A 134 -7.47 -17.84 3.62
CA ILE A 134 -8.27 -18.61 2.67
C ILE A 134 -9.72 -18.10 2.64
N LYS A 135 -10.32 -17.91 3.81
CA LYS A 135 -11.71 -17.44 3.91
C LYS A 135 -11.89 -16.07 3.30
N GLN A 136 -11.08 -15.10 3.73
CA GLN A 136 -11.18 -13.73 3.24
C GLN A 136 -10.74 -13.61 1.77
N GLY A 137 -9.74 -14.37 1.32
CA GLY A 137 -9.26 -14.37 -0.06
C GLY A 137 -10.28 -14.86 -1.07
N ARG A 138 -11.16 -15.80 -0.66
CA ARG A 138 -12.27 -16.27 -1.53
C ARG A 138 -13.36 -15.22 -1.78
N GLU A 139 -13.42 -14.21 -0.93
CA GLU A 139 -14.40 -13.12 -0.99
C GLU A 139 -13.88 -11.88 -1.76
N ARG A 140 -12.64 -11.93 -2.26
CA ARG A 140 -11.96 -10.80 -2.93
C ARG A 140 -11.73 -11.06 -4.40
#